data_978f4314a9381779510b32c590df6e2b
#
_entry.id   978f4314a9381779510b32c590df6e2b
#
_cell.length_a   1.000
_cell.length_b   1.000
_cell.length_c   1.000
_cell.angle_alpha   90.00
_cell.angle_beta   90.00
_cell.angle_gamma   90.00
#
_symmetry.space_group_name_H-M   'P 1'
#
loop_
_entity.id
_entity.type
_entity.pdbx_description
1 polymer ?
#
loop_
_entity_poly.entity_id
_entity_poly.type
_entity_poly.pdbx_seq_one_letter_code
_entity_poly.pdbx_strand_id
1 'polypeptide(L)'
;MDFIYGVLRKRKRPSLDVDFDANFHSYDRDKKRFHRFGNLSKLLKGIQTIFSKTSRTNQPTNLKQFNVVRPKRCHEHKRMGPQGVDCDSCDPAPGARSGHRMFCDGGYVYLLGGFNPKRDGSSLIQDLWAFNVLTDEWTKVNTTGHFPQEMASFSLAQNNNRNCTFLFGGTAVPFGQKASNKLFAATRSRFDQWNWQEIVTVGDNRPLPIYGQSMAYIEGDGIYVIGGTTGFHYNMDVHKLKQPLPGPLTSEMLMMPWEWSLECPGTPSEPGRYRHEMVSVDGGFVIIGGGTPNTSLSLETVLMYSIKDHGFISIPTTRDETHGFPESRRCHATVRKGGVVYVIGGCKDIHIPAAQIGDMAHQQLTPLEDVWSLDLETYQWKKEPVKMHHAVFFHSATITQQGCIYSFGGCEDSHSTLRSYRLERLWLNPPTLLHETTRNLALKHPNVLNKFDANQLQRNFSSLYKDFLDATLGYPNGDPTETAARCRKRKARPTPSLE
;
A
#
# COMPACT_ATOMS: atom_id res chain seq x y z
N MET A 1 26.84 4.17 10.64
CA MET A 1 27.88 3.86 9.60
C MET A 1 29.26 3.74 10.20
N ASP A 2 29.60 4.56 11.13
CA ASP A 2 30.93 4.53 11.79
C ASP A 2 31.23 3.28 12.63
N PHE A 3 30.21 2.62 13.13
CA PHE A 3 30.37 1.38 13.90
C PHE A 3 30.82 0.18 13.04
N ILE A 4 30.39 0.14 11.79
CA ILE A 4 30.77 -0.92 10.83
C ILE A 4 32.18 -0.69 10.30
N TYR A 5 32.59 0.56 10.11
CA TYR A 5 33.93 0.89 9.66
C TYR A 5 35.02 0.67 10.74
N GLY A 6 34.68 0.83 12.02
CA GLY A 6 35.60 0.63 13.14
C GLY A 6 36.00 -0.84 13.37
N VAL A 7 35.10 -1.77 13.07
CA VAL A 7 35.33 -3.21 13.22
C VAL A 7 36.22 -3.78 12.11
N LEU A 8 36.14 -3.20 10.91
CA LEU A 8 36.93 -3.67 9.75
C LEU A 8 38.40 -3.21 9.77
N ARG A 9 38.75 -2.19 10.59
CA ARG A 9 40.13 -1.67 10.67
C ARG A 9 41.06 -2.43 11.61
N LYS A 10 40.55 -3.31 12.49
CA LYS A 10 41.37 -4.01 13.54
C LYS A 10 41.71 -5.46 13.27
N ARG A 11 41.32 -6.03 12.10
CA ARG A 11 41.76 -7.39 11.74
C ARG A 11 42.58 -7.37 10.46
N LYS A 12 43.85 -7.82 10.55
CA LYS A 12 44.66 -8.17 9.38
C LYS A 12 43.87 -9.12 8.49
N ARG A 13 43.76 -8.81 7.20
CA ARG A 13 43.11 -9.65 6.19
C ARG A 13 43.73 -11.04 6.23
N PRO A 14 42.98 -12.11 6.49
CA PRO A 14 43.35 -13.41 5.98
C PRO A 14 43.17 -13.35 4.45
N SER A 15 44.11 -13.91 3.71
CA SER A 15 43.95 -14.11 2.25
C SER A 15 42.66 -14.87 2.00
N LEU A 16 41.79 -14.28 1.18
CA LEU A 16 40.49 -14.85 0.77
C LEU A 16 40.70 -15.91 -0.32
N ASP A 17 41.54 -16.91 -0.06
CA ASP A 17 41.55 -18.19 -0.72
C ASP A 17 40.86 -19.21 0.20
N VAL A 18 39.55 -19.03 0.39
CA VAL A 18 38.70 -20.07 0.94
C VAL A 18 38.28 -20.92 -0.24
N ASP A 19 38.83 -22.11 -0.30
CA ASP A 19 38.51 -23.15 -1.24
C ASP A 19 36.98 -23.47 -1.16
N PHE A 20 36.19 -22.85 -2.02
CA PHE A 20 34.74 -22.93 -2.04
C PHE A 20 34.23 -24.32 -2.42
N ASP A 21 35.09 -25.17 -2.97
CA ASP A 21 34.74 -26.53 -3.38
C ASP A 21 34.76 -27.52 -2.21
N ALA A 22 35.55 -27.28 -1.16
CA ALA A 22 35.68 -28.25 -0.04
C ALA A 22 34.43 -28.31 0.88
N ASN A 23 33.70 -27.20 1.05
CA ASN A 23 32.49 -27.18 1.88
C ASN A 23 31.20 -27.59 1.13
N PHE A 24 31.26 -27.74 -0.19
CA PHE A 24 30.11 -28.13 -1.02
C PHE A 24 29.90 -29.67 -1.07
N HIS A 25 30.93 -30.45 -0.74
CA HIS A 25 30.87 -31.92 -0.82
C HIS A 25 30.19 -32.60 0.39
N SER A 26 29.93 -31.91 1.48
CA SER A 26 29.23 -32.49 2.65
C SER A 26 27.69 -32.51 2.54
N TYR A 27 27.11 -31.92 1.48
CA TYR A 27 25.66 -31.80 1.26
C TYR A 27 25.13 -32.75 0.17
N ASP A 28 25.86 -33.82 -0.15
CA ASP A 28 25.55 -34.73 -1.26
C ASP A 28 24.54 -35.86 -0.90
N ARG A 29 23.36 -35.51 -0.37
CA ARG A 29 22.26 -36.51 -0.23
C ARG A 29 21.02 -36.23 -1.08
N ASP A 30 21.00 -35.18 -1.91
CA ASP A 30 19.83 -34.86 -2.77
C ASP A 30 20.24 -34.46 -4.18
N LYS A 31 20.94 -35.33 -4.90
CA LYS A 31 21.38 -35.11 -6.31
C LYS A 31 20.27 -34.72 -7.28
N LYS A 32 19.03 -35.02 -6.99
CA LYS A 32 17.87 -34.64 -7.86
C LYS A 32 17.42 -33.18 -7.73
N ARG A 33 17.83 -32.43 -6.68
CA ARG A 33 17.53 -31.01 -6.50
C ARG A 33 18.54 -30.09 -7.19
N PHE A 34 19.78 -30.54 -7.37
CA PHE A 34 20.91 -29.71 -7.84
C PHE A 34 20.95 -29.43 -9.36
N HIS A 35 20.28 -30.24 -10.18
CA HIS A 35 20.20 -29.93 -11.63
C HIS A 35 19.37 -28.65 -11.94
N ARG A 36 18.63 -28.10 -10.98
CA ARG A 36 17.94 -26.81 -11.10
C ARG A 36 18.82 -25.58 -10.81
N PHE A 37 20.00 -25.76 -10.25
CA PHE A 37 20.86 -24.67 -9.74
C PHE A 37 22.16 -24.44 -10.50
N GLY A 38 22.34 -25.04 -11.67
CA GLY A 38 23.56 -24.88 -12.51
C GLY A 38 23.97 -23.43 -12.85
N ASN A 39 23.11 -22.46 -12.56
CA ASN A 39 23.39 -21.03 -12.73
C ASN A 39 23.64 -20.28 -11.41
N LEU A 40 23.56 -20.93 -10.26
CA LEU A 40 23.66 -20.25 -8.96
C LEU A 40 25.08 -19.75 -8.68
N SER A 41 26.12 -20.49 -9.07
CA SER A 41 27.51 -20.06 -8.93
C SER A 41 27.83 -18.83 -9.81
N LYS A 42 27.25 -18.76 -11.02
CA LYS A 42 27.36 -17.57 -11.88
C LYS A 42 26.59 -16.40 -11.30
N LEU A 43 25.45 -16.66 -10.66
CA LEU A 43 24.65 -15.65 -9.96
C LEU A 43 25.41 -15.07 -8.75
N LEU A 44 26.01 -15.91 -7.93
CA LEU A 44 26.79 -15.50 -6.76
C LEU A 44 28.06 -14.72 -7.16
N LYS A 45 28.76 -15.13 -8.24
CA LYS A 45 29.87 -14.35 -8.81
C LYS A 45 29.39 -12.99 -9.34
N GLY A 46 28.21 -12.92 -9.96
CA GLY A 46 27.59 -11.67 -10.36
C GLY A 46 27.30 -10.74 -9.18
N ILE A 47 26.81 -11.30 -8.07
CA ILE A 47 26.54 -10.58 -6.82
C ILE A 47 27.82 -10.03 -6.20
N GLN A 48 28.89 -10.82 -6.12
CA GLN A 48 30.21 -10.37 -5.63
C GLN A 48 30.77 -9.22 -6.47
N THR A 49 30.59 -9.27 -7.80
CA THR A 49 31.02 -8.20 -8.71
C THR A 49 30.21 -6.93 -8.52
N ILE A 50 28.92 -7.04 -8.18
CA ILE A 50 28.06 -5.89 -7.87
C ILE A 50 28.50 -5.26 -6.54
N PHE A 51 28.73 -6.05 -5.49
CA PHE A 51 29.19 -5.54 -4.20
C PHE A 51 30.54 -4.83 -4.29
N SER A 52 31.46 -5.30 -5.12
CA SER A 52 32.76 -4.65 -5.30
C SER A 52 32.69 -3.34 -6.11
N LYS A 53 31.68 -3.16 -6.94
CA LYS A 53 31.50 -1.93 -7.75
C LYS A 53 30.65 -0.87 -7.07
N THR A 54 29.66 -1.24 -6.24
CA THR A 54 28.77 -0.28 -5.56
C THR A 54 29.45 0.49 -4.43
N SER A 55 30.63 0.04 -3.94
CA SER A 55 31.41 0.79 -2.95
C SER A 55 32.06 2.09 -3.48
N ARG A 56 31.93 2.40 -4.79
CA ARG A 56 32.62 3.55 -5.41
C ARG A 56 31.72 4.68 -5.91
N THR A 57 30.40 4.58 -5.79
CA THR A 57 29.47 5.62 -6.31
C THR A 57 28.37 5.98 -5.31
N ASN A 58 28.74 6.31 -4.08
CA ASN A 58 27.79 6.91 -3.14
C ASN A 58 27.86 8.42 -3.20
N GLN A 59 27.20 9.04 -4.18
CA GLN A 59 26.63 10.37 -3.94
C GLN A 59 25.29 10.16 -3.22
N PRO A 60 25.01 10.91 -2.14
CA PRO A 60 23.70 10.87 -1.49
C PRO A 60 22.66 11.41 -2.48
N THR A 61 21.90 10.52 -3.08
CA THR A 61 20.68 10.91 -3.80
C THR A 61 19.77 11.63 -2.81
N ASN A 62 19.22 12.75 -3.21
CA ASN A 62 18.28 13.56 -2.42
C ASN A 62 16.97 12.74 -2.23
N LEU A 63 16.94 11.91 -1.18
CA LEU A 63 15.99 10.84 -0.92
C LEU A 63 14.62 11.31 -0.40
N LYS A 64 14.34 12.63 -0.46
CA LYS A 64 13.15 13.26 0.10
C LYS A 64 12.28 13.97 -0.94
N GLN A 65 12.24 13.49 -2.17
CA GLN A 65 11.32 14.02 -3.19
C GLN A 65 10.47 12.92 -3.80
N PHE A 66 9.21 13.25 -4.10
CA PHE A 66 8.40 12.41 -4.98
C PHE A 66 9.08 12.37 -6.36
N ASN A 67 9.15 11.17 -6.91
CA ASN A 67 9.69 10.95 -8.25
C ASN A 67 8.59 10.40 -9.14
N VAL A 68 8.37 11.05 -10.29
CA VAL A 68 7.47 10.50 -11.31
C VAL A 68 8.10 9.23 -11.89
N VAL A 69 7.39 8.12 -11.75
CA VAL A 69 7.78 6.85 -12.38
C VAL A 69 7.33 6.89 -13.83
N ARG A 70 8.27 6.91 -14.75
CA ARG A 70 7.97 6.83 -16.18
C ARG A 70 7.92 5.35 -16.58
N PRO A 71 6.75 4.80 -16.96
CA PRO A 71 6.67 3.45 -17.48
C PRO A 71 7.52 3.34 -18.74
N LYS A 72 8.15 2.18 -18.93
CA LYS A 72 8.88 1.89 -20.18
C LYS A 72 7.86 1.84 -21.31
N ARG A 73 7.95 2.77 -22.26
CA ARG A 73 7.06 2.81 -23.43
C ARG A 73 7.33 1.62 -24.35
N CYS A 74 6.28 1.02 -24.90
CA CYS A 74 6.37 0.06 -25.99
C CYS A 74 7.18 0.64 -27.16
N HIS A 75 7.99 -0.20 -27.84
CA HIS A 75 8.87 0.22 -28.92
C HIS A 75 8.13 0.86 -30.12
N GLU A 76 6.85 0.55 -30.32
CA GLU A 76 6.04 1.07 -31.42
C GLU A 76 5.58 2.51 -31.22
N HIS A 77 5.40 2.99 -29.96
CA HIS A 77 4.98 4.36 -29.67
C HIS A 77 6.12 5.40 -29.73
N LYS A 78 7.36 5.00 -29.98
CA LYS A 78 8.45 5.95 -30.21
C LYS A 78 8.30 6.75 -31.51
N ARG A 79 7.37 6.37 -32.38
CA ARG A 79 7.13 7.00 -33.70
C ARG A 79 5.95 7.97 -33.75
N MET A 80 5.10 8.03 -32.72
CA MET A 80 3.97 8.96 -32.67
C MET A 80 4.22 10.08 -31.65
N GLY A 81 3.88 11.29 -32.02
CA GLY A 81 4.11 12.50 -31.23
C GLY A 81 3.31 12.55 -29.93
N PRO A 82 3.39 13.68 -29.17
CA PRO A 82 2.89 13.79 -27.79
C PRO A 82 1.36 13.82 -27.62
N GLN A 83 0.60 13.62 -28.67
CA GLN A 83 -0.87 13.52 -28.60
C GLN A 83 -1.23 12.05 -28.48
N GLY A 84 -1.43 11.61 -27.22
CA GLY A 84 -1.85 10.24 -26.91
C GLY A 84 -3.27 9.97 -27.37
N VAL A 85 -3.41 9.20 -28.42
CA VAL A 85 -4.65 8.48 -28.70
C VAL A 85 -4.63 7.24 -27.78
N ASP A 86 -5.58 7.14 -26.85
CA ASP A 86 -5.78 5.97 -26.00
C ASP A 86 -6.11 4.76 -26.90
N CYS A 87 -5.12 3.94 -27.15
CA CYS A 87 -5.31 2.67 -27.83
C CYS A 87 -5.47 1.58 -26.77
N ASP A 88 -6.67 1.12 -26.53
CA ASP A 88 -7.00 0.05 -25.57
C ASP A 88 -6.24 -1.27 -25.81
N SER A 89 -5.61 -1.43 -26.96
CA SER A 89 -4.86 -2.66 -27.35
C SER A 89 -3.34 -2.58 -27.15
N CYS A 90 -2.78 -1.37 -26.88
CA CYS A 90 -1.33 -1.15 -26.89
C CYS A 90 -0.78 -0.46 -25.63
N ASP A 91 -1.61 -0.15 -24.61
CA ASP A 91 -1.12 0.61 -23.45
C ASP A 91 -0.33 -0.28 -22.47
N PRO A 92 0.96 0.03 -22.29
CA PRO A 92 1.79 -0.67 -21.30
C PRO A 92 1.50 -0.21 -19.86
N ALA A 93 0.52 0.70 -19.64
CA ALA A 93 0.23 1.31 -18.35
C ALA A 93 -1.25 1.73 -18.22
N PRO A 94 -1.77 1.82 -16.98
CA PRO A 94 -3.14 2.25 -16.74
C PRO A 94 -3.40 3.70 -17.17
N GLY A 95 -4.55 3.95 -17.76
CA GLY A 95 -5.00 5.28 -18.17
C GLY A 95 -5.34 6.20 -16.99
N ALA A 96 -5.53 7.50 -17.30
CA ALA A 96 -5.89 8.54 -16.34
C ALA A 96 -7.20 8.22 -15.61
N ARG A 97 -7.24 8.40 -14.29
CA ARG A 97 -8.39 8.07 -13.46
C ARG A 97 -8.41 8.75 -12.09
N SER A 98 -9.59 8.79 -11.50
CA SER A 98 -9.83 9.22 -10.13
C SER A 98 -10.79 8.27 -9.43
N GLY A 99 -10.89 8.31 -8.09
CA GLY A 99 -11.81 7.48 -7.34
C GLY A 99 -11.54 5.97 -7.35
N HIS A 100 -10.39 5.57 -7.87
CA HIS A 100 -9.82 4.23 -7.80
C HIS A 100 -9.22 3.96 -6.41
N ARG A 101 -8.79 2.73 -6.18
CA ARG A 101 -8.01 2.37 -4.99
C ARG A 101 -6.73 1.65 -5.38
N MET A 102 -5.71 1.85 -4.54
CA MET A 102 -4.43 1.16 -4.62
C MET A 102 -4.20 0.31 -3.38
N PHE A 103 -3.51 -0.80 -3.56
CA PHE A 103 -3.07 -1.68 -2.48
C PHE A 103 -1.75 -2.36 -2.85
N CYS A 104 -1.08 -2.96 -1.89
CA CYS A 104 0.25 -3.54 -2.10
C CYS A 104 0.35 -4.91 -1.40
N ASP A 105 0.96 -5.88 -2.07
CA ASP A 105 1.20 -7.23 -1.53
C ASP A 105 2.68 -7.54 -1.24
N GLY A 106 3.51 -6.52 -1.22
CA GLY A 106 4.94 -6.62 -0.95
C GLY A 106 5.84 -6.54 -2.19
N GLY A 107 5.49 -7.16 -3.31
CA GLY A 107 6.27 -7.12 -4.57
C GLY A 107 5.60 -6.32 -5.67
N TYR A 108 4.30 -6.13 -5.56
CA TYR A 108 3.47 -5.44 -6.54
C TYR A 108 2.60 -4.39 -5.88
N VAL A 109 2.42 -3.28 -6.58
CA VAL A 109 1.40 -2.29 -6.30
C VAL A 109 0.26 -2.51 -7.28
N TYR A 110 -0.94 -2.68 -6.75
CA TYR A 110 -2.15 -2.88 -7.54
C TYR A 110 -2.96 -1.61 -7.64
N LEU A 111 -3.56 -1.40 -8.80
CA LEU A 111 -4.44 -0.28 -9.12
C LEU A 111 -5.78 -0.82 -9.61
N LEU A 112 -6.86 -0.52 -8.92
CA LEU A 112 -8.17 -1.09 -9.16
C LEU A 112 -9.22 -0.02 -9.45
N GLY A 113 -9.93 -0.16 -10.57
CA GLY A 113 -11.10 0.61 -10.90
C GLY A 113 -10.88 2.09 -11.14
N GLY A 114 -11.91 2.88 -10.90
CA GLY A 114 -11.90 4.34 -11.00
C GLY A 114 -12.84 4.90 -12.06
N PHE A 115 -12.67 6.18 -12.32
CA PHE A 115 -13.53 6.96 -13.19
C PHE A 115 -12.73 7.98 -14.00
N ASN A 116 -13.05 8.11 -15.29
CA ASN A 116 -12.55 9.16 -16.15
C ASN A 116 -13.65 9.60 -17.14
N PRO A 117 -14.19 10.83 -17.00
CA PRO A 117 -15.29 11.31 -17.87
C PRO A 117 -14.88 11.51 -19.33
N LYS A 118 -13.57 11.63 -19.61
CA LYS A 118 -13.04 11.85 -20.96
C LYS A 118 -12.62 10.55 -21.65
N ARG A 119 -12.86 9.39 -21.02
CA ARG A 119 -12.53 8.10 -21.61
C ARG A 119 -13.57 7.73 -22.67
N ASP A 120 -13.11 7.26 -23.82
CA ASP A 120 -13.96 6.74 -24.88
C ASP A 120 -14.71 5.48 -24.39
N GLY A 121 -15.98 5.36 -24.77
CA GLY A 121 -16.86 4.26 -24.36
C GLY A 121 -17.41 4.45 -22.94
N SER A 122 -16.88 3.73 -21.96
CA SER A 122 -17.32 3.81 -20.56
C SER A 122 -16.42 4.70 -19.72
N SER A 123 -16.99 5.73 -19.10
CA SER A 123 -16.28 6.58 -18.14
C SER A 123 -15.93 5.86 -16.84
N LEU A 124 -16.63 4.76 -16.49
CA LEU A 124 -16.32 3.90 -15.37
C LEU A 124 -15.26 2.87 -15.79
N ILE A 125 -14.20 2.74 -15.00
CA ILE A 125 -13.06 1.87 -15.30
C ILE A 125 -13.17 0.61 -14.45
N GLN A 126 -13.20 -0.55 -15.12
CA GLN A 126 -13.38 -1.87 -14.50
C GLN A 126 -12.18 -2.76 -14.82
N ASP A 127 -10.99 -2.31 -14.44
CA ASP A 127 -9.75 -3.06 -14.63
C ASP A 127 -8.93 -3.15 -13.36
N LEU A 128 -8.01 -4.09 -13.34
CA LEU A 128 -7.00 -4.27 -12.30
C LEU A 128 -5.63 -4.31 -12.96
N TRP A 129 -4.71 -3.52 -12.46
CA TRP A 129 -3.33 -3.45 -12.92
C TRP A 129 -2.37 -3.79 -11.78
N ALA A 130 -1.26 -4.43 -12.11
CA ALA A 130 -0.16 -4.72 -11.20
C ALA A 130 1.10 -4.00 -11.67
N PHE A 131 1.69 -3.21 -10.79
CA PHE A 131 2.98 -2.55 -10.99
C PHE A 131 4.07 -3.31 -10.24
N ASN A 132 5.07 -3.80 -10.96
CA ASN A 132 6.21 -4.46 -10.35
C ASN A 132 7.19 -3.42 -9.79
N VAL A 133 7.38 -3.41 -8.47
CA VAL A 133 8.23 -2.41 -7.77
C VAL A 133 9.73 -2.58 -8.07
N LEU A 134 10.16 -3.71 -8.65
CA LEU A 134 11.54 -3.97 -9.01
C LEU A 134 11.87 -3.58 -10.45
N THR A 135 10.93 -3.77 -11.39
CA THR A 135 11.18 -3.51 -12.82
C THR A 135 10.58 -2.20 -13.31
N ASP A 136 9.72 -1.55 -12.51
CA ASP A 136 8.93 -0.38 -12.90
C ASP A 136 8.01 -0.64 -14.11
N GLU A 137 7.44 -1.86 -14.19
CA GLU A 137 6.58 -2.29 -15.28
C GLU A 137 5.15 -2.54 -14.81
N TRP A 138 4.19 -2.11 -15.61
CA TRP A 138 2.78 -2.42 -15.43
C TRP A 138 2.38 -3.68 -16.18
N THR A 139 1.50 -4.46 -15.59
CA THR A 139 0.85 -5.61 -16.22
C THR A 139 -0.63 -5.54 -15.92
N LYS A 140 -1.47 -5.65 -16.96
CA LYS A 140 -2.91 -5.79 -16.76
C LYS A 140 -3.19 -7.16 -16.16
N VAL A 141 -3.94 -7.17 -15.06
CA VAL A 141 -4.25 -8.39 -14.31
C VAL A 141 -5.44 -9.10 -14.96
N ASN A 142 -5.31 -10.40 -15.12
CA ASN A 142 -6.44 -11.23 -15.54
C ASN A 142 -7.36 -11.49 -14.36
N THR A 143 -8.60 -11.06 -14.46
CA THR A 143 -9.62 -11.21 -13.43
C THR A 143 -10.67 -12.22 -13.88
N THR A 144 -11.02 -13.14 -12.99
CA THR A 144 -12.07 -14.14 -13.18
C THR A 144 -13.15 -14.01 -12.11
N GLY A 145 -14.28 -14.67 -12.27
CA GLY A 145 -15.40 -14.63 -11.34
C GLY A 145 -16.27 -13.37 -11.47
N HIS A 146 -16.95 -13.02 -10.40
CA HIS A 146 -17.91 -11.91 -10.37
C HIS A 146 -17.19 -10.60 -10.05
N PHE A 147 -16.76 -9.88 -11.08
CA PHE A 147 -16.12 -8.59 -10.93
C PHE A 147 -17.14 -7.51 -10.53
N PRO A 148 -16.85 -6.64 -9.52
CA PRO A 148 -17.75 -5.57 -9.11
C PRO A 148 -18.07 -4.59 -10.24
N GLN A 149 -19.27 -4.00 -10.22
CA GLN A 149 -19.72 -3.06 -11.24
C GLN A 149 -19.54 -1.59 -10.81
N GLU A 150 -19.67 -1.30 -9.52
CA GLU A 150 -19.65 0.04 -8.94
C GLU A 150 -18.21 0.44 -8.55
N MET A 151 -17.38 0.61 -9.57
CA MET A 151 -15.91 0.70 -9.43
C MET A 151 -15.36 2.11 -9.22
N ALA A 152 -16.18 3.04 -8.72
CA ALA A 152 -15.70 4.35 -8.28
C ALA A 152 -16.02 4.59 -6.82
N SER A 153 -15.06 5.14 -6.06
CA SER A 153 -15.24 5.56 -4.66
C SER A 153 -15.62 4.44 -3.69
N PHE A 154 -15.29 3.20 -4.02
CA PHE A 154 -15.41 2.04 -3.15
C PHE A 154 -14.31 2.05 -2.08
N SER A 155 -14.46 1.23 -1.04
CA SER A 155 -13.42 0.99 -0.03
C SER A 155 -12.76 -0.37 -0.21
N LEU A 156 -11.50 -0.47 0.23
CA LEU A 156 -10.71 -1.70 0.22
C LEU A 156 -10.12 -2.00 1.60
N ALA A 157 -10.05 -3.28 1.93
CA ALA A 157 -9.27 -3.80 3.04
C ALA A 157 -8.59 -5.11 2.63
N GLN A 158 -7.39 -5.36 3.15
CA GLN A 158 -6.66 -6.60 2.90
C GLN A 158 -6.57 -7.43 4.17
N ASN A 159 -6.53 -8.76 4.02
CA ASN A 159 -6.16 -9.64 5.13
C ASN A 159 -4.65 -9.52 5.43
N ASN A 160 -4.24 -10.01 6.61
CA ASN A 160 -2.85 -9.88 7.08
C ASN A 160 -1.83 -10.50 6.12
N ASN A 161 -2.19 -11.59 5.43
CA ASN A 161 -1.34 -12.25 4.44
C ASN A 161 -1.33 -11.56 3.07
N ARG A 162 -2.17 -10.54 2.86
CA ARG A 162 -2.30 -9.78 1.60
C ARG A 162 -2.59 -10.63 0.36
N ASN A 163 -3.18 -11.79 0.55
CA ASN A 163 -3.60 -12.70 -0.53
C ASN A 163 -5.10 -12.65 -0.80
N CYS A 164 -5.85 -11.95 0.06
CA CYS A 164 -7.26 -11.64 -0.11
C CYS A 164 -7.49 -10.14 0.11
N THR A 165 -8.25 -9.53 -0.79
CA THR A 165 -8.63 -8.11 -0.74
C THR A 165 -10.15 -8.04 -0.78
N PHE A 166 -10.73 -7.39 0.24
CA PHE A 166 -12.16 -7.10 0.30
C PHE A 166 -12.45 -5.76 -0.36
N LEU A 167 -13.56 -5.69 -1.08
CA LEU A 167 -14.11 -4.46 -1.66
C LEU A 167 -15.56 -4.32 -1.20
N PHE A 168 -15.91 -3.14 -0.71
CA PHE A 168 -17.28 -2.83 -0.29
C PHE A 168 -17.77 -1.52 -0.87
N GLY A 169 -19.07 -1.49 -1.23
CA GLY A 169 -19.74 -0.28 -1.67
C GLY A 169 -19.21 0.22 -3.01
N GLY A 170 -19.18 1.53 -3.16
CA GLY A 170 -18.80 2.18 -4.41
C GLY A 170 -20.00 2.64 -5.20
N THR A 171 -19.74 3.32 -6.32
CA THR A 171 -20.78 3.84 -7.20
C THR A 171 -20.41 3.69 -8.67
N ALA A 172 -21.42 3.59 -9.50
CA ALA A 172 -21.33 3.74 -10.94
C ALA A 172 -21.92 5.10 -11.38
N VAL A 173 -22.03 5.32 -12.68
CA VAL A 173 -22.60 6.54 -13.26
C VAL A 173 -24.10 6.31 -13.56
N PRO A 174 -24.98 7.23 -13.18
CA PRO A 174 -24.78 8.49 -12.45
C PRO A 174 -24.43 8.27 -10.97
N PHE A 175 -23.50 9.08 -10.47
CA PHE A 175 -23.05 8.99 -9.07
C PHE A 175 -24.22 9.16 -8.10
N GLY A 176 -24.25 8.35 -7.03
CA GLY A 176 -25.29 8.34 -6.02
C GLY A 176 -26.57 7.58 -6.42
N GLN A 177 -26.87 7.47 -7.72
CA GLN A 177 -28.04 6.70 -8.17
C GLN A 177 -27.74 5.21 -8.35
N LYS A 178 -26.47 4.87 -8.58
CA LYS A 178 -25.99 3.49 -8.76
C LYS A 178 -24.92 3.16 -7.73
N ALA A 179 -25.22 3.39 -6.46
CA ALA A 179 -24.35 2.98 -5.37
C ALA A 179 -24.59 1.50 -5.01
N SER A 180 -23.58 0.89 -4.37
CA SER A 180 -23.60 -0.52 -3.97
C SER A 180 -23.49 -0.67 -2.44
N ASN A 181 -24.02 -1.76 -1.92
CA ASN A 181 -23.76 -2.24 -0.56
C ASN A 181 -23.30 -3.70 -0.56
N LYS A 182 -22.78 -4.15 -1.68
CA LYS A 182 -22.24 -5.50 -1.84
C LYS A 182 -20.81 -5.58 -1.34
N LEU A 183 -20.49 -6.73 -0.76
CA LEU A 183 -19.13 -7.09 -0.42
C LEU A 183 -18.59 -8.08 -1.45
N PHE A 184 -17.40 -7.82 -1.93
CA PHE A 184 -16.65 -8.74 -2.78
C PHE A 184 -15.34 -9.11 -2.11
N ALA A 185 -14.88 -10.33 -2.35
CA ALA A 185 -13.54 -10.77 -2.03
C ALA A 185 -12.80 -11.11 -3.32
N ALA A 186 -11.59 -10.61 -3.44
CA ALA A 186 -10.66 -10.98 -4.49
C ALA A 186 -9.54 -11.82 -3.90
N THR A 187 -9.36 -13.03 -4.38
CA THR A 187 -8.28 -13.93 -3.96
C THR A 187 -7.25 -14.06 -5.07
N ARG A 188 -5.99 -13.97 -4.67
CA ARG A 188 -4.87 -14.02 -5.59
C ARG A 188 -4.33 -15.45 -5.73
N SER A 189 -4.33 -16.00 -6.93
CA SER A 189 -3.62 -17.24 -7.28
C SER A 189 -2.19 -16.96 -7.73
N ARG A 190 -2.00 -15.90 -8.56
CA ARG A 190 -0.72 -15.38 -9.02
C ARG A 190 -0.77 -13.86 -9.04
N PHE A 191 0.39 -13.16 -9.20
CA PHE A 191 0.42 -11.69 -9.25
C PHE A 191 -0.45 -11.11 -10.35
N ASP A 192 -0.61 -11.83 -11.45
CA ASP A 192 -1.37 -11.47 -12.65
C ASP A 192 -2.71 -12.19 -12.77
N GLN A 193 -3.14 -12.93 -11.75
CA GLN A 193 -4.38 -13.69 -11.76
C GLN A 193 -5.14 -13.54 -10.43
N TRP A 194 -6.32 -12.95 -10.49
CA TRP A 194 -7.19 -12.72 -9.35
C TRP A 194 -8.59 -13.26 -9.63
N ASN A 195 -9.18 -13.93 -8.65
CA ASN A 195 -10.55 -14.42 -8.72
C ASN A 195 -11.45 -13.61 -7.78
N TRP A 196 -12.54 -13.09 -8.32
CA TRP A 196 -13.52 -12.28 -7.60
C TRP A 196 -14.76 -13.10 -7.29
N GLN A 197 -15.28 -12.96 -6.07
CA GLN A 197 -16.55 -13.51 -5.65
C GLN A 197 -17.32 -12.50 -4.81
N GLU A 198 -18.64 -12.44 -5.00
CA GLU A 198 -19.54 -11.73 -4.10
C GLU A 198 -19.71 -12.56 -2.83
N ILE A 199 -19.52 -11.93 -1.67
CA ILE A 199 -19.73 -12.58 -0.37
C ILE A 199 -21.19 -12.44 0.02
N VAL A 200 -21.79 -13.57 0.38
CA VAL A 200 -23.16 -13.57 0.90
C VAL A 200 -23.19 -12.87 2.25
N THR A 201 -23.99 -11.82 2.37
CA THR A 201 -24.18 -11.10 3.62
C THR A 201 -25.62 -11.15 4.09
N VAL A 202 -25.82 -11.29 5.39
CA VAL A 202 -27.11 -11.43 6.06
C VAL A 202 -27.25 -10.39 7.19
N GLY A 203 -28.45 -10.28 7.77
CA GLY A 203 -28.78 -9.37 8.86
C GLY A 203 -29.44 -8.06 8.40
N ASP A 204 -30.29 -7.54 9.28
CA ASP A 204 -31.13 -6.35 9.02
C ASP A 204 -30.36 -5.03 9.12
N ASN A 205 -29.18 -5.05 9.76
CA ASN A 205 -28.31 -3.89 9.96
C ASN A 205 -27.32 -3.65 8.80
N ARG A 206 -27.64 -4.14 7.61
CA ARG A 206 -26.82 -3.90 6.43
C ARG A 206 -26.82 -2.41 6.07
N PRO A 207 -25.65 -1.80 5.80
CA PRO A 207 -25.62 -0.41 5.35
C PRO A 207 -26.45 -0.21 4.07
N LEU A 208 -27.01 0.98 3.91
CA LEU A 208 -27.55 1.39 2.61
C LEU A 208 -26.47 1.33 1.53
N PRO A 209 -26.83 1.31 0.23
CA PRO A 209 -25.83 1.49 -0.83
C PRO A 209 -25.09 2.81 -0.65
N ILE A 210 -23.77 2.74 -0.43
CA ILE A 210 -22.90 3.89 -0.11
C ILE A 210 -21.60 3.87 -0.89
N TYR A 211 -20.99 5.05 -0.98
CA TYR A 211 -19.66 5.24 -1.51
C TYR A 211 -18.87 6.30 -0.72
N GLY A 212 -17.55 6.32 -0.89
CA GLY A 212 -16.68 7.25 -0.17
C GLY A 212 -16.57 6.98 1.33
N GLN A 213 -17.01 5.83 1.80
CA GLN A 213 -16.77 5.29 3.13
C GLN A 213 -15.33 4.82 3.27
N SER A 214 -14.88 4.63 4.50
CA SER A 214 -13.65 3.90 4.79
C SER A 214 -13.96 2.48 5.30
N MET A 215 -12.97 1.57 5.18
CA MET A 215 -13.12 0.18 5.56
C MET A 215 -11.80 -0.36 6.12
N ALA A 216 -11.89 -1.20 7.14
CA ALA A 216 -10.78 -1.98 7.67
C ALA A 216 -11.20 -3.42 7.94
N TYR A 217 -10.27 -4.34 7.80
CA TYR A 217 -10.44 -5.74 8.20
C TYR A 217 -9.57 -6.04 9.40
N ILE A 218 -10.16 -6.66 10.42
CA ILE A 218 -9.48 -7.18 11.60
C ILE A 218 -9.60 -8.70 11.56
N GLU A 219 -8.46 -9.37 11.48
CA GLU A 219 -8.41 -10.82 11.39
C GLU A 219 -9.00 -11.49 12.63
N GLY A 220 -9.88 -12.44 12.42
CA GLY A 220 -10.60 -13.13 13.48
C GLY A 220 -11.82 -12.39 14.05
N ASP A 221 -12.04 -11.14 13.65
CA ASP A 221 -13.15 -10.31 14.13
C ASP A 221 -14.11 -9.93 12.98
N GLY A 222 -13.62 -9.26 11.92
CA GLY A 222 -14.44 -8.92 10.78
C GLY A 222 -14.05 -7.65 10.05
N ILE A 223 -15.00 -7.12 9.29
CA ILE A 223 -14.83 -5.89 8.49
C ILE A 223 -15.63 -4.77 9.13
N TYR A 224 -14.98 -3.64 9.37
CA TYR A 224 -15.61 -2.40 9.81
C TYR A 224 -15.74 -1.43 8.64
N VAL A 225 -16.93 -0.86 8.50
CA VAL A 225 -17.27 0.15 7.48
C VAL A 225 -17.77 1.39 8.19
N ILE A 226 -17.14 2.53 7.94
CA ILE A 226 -17.44 3.79 8.65
C ILE A 226 -17.80 4.88 7.66
N GLY A 227 -18.93 5.56 7.91
CA GLY A 227 -19.36 6.75 7.21
C GLY A 227 -19.70 6.53 5.74
N GLY A 228 -19.50 7.56 4.93
CA GLY A 228 -19.82 7.54 3.50
C GLY A 228 -21.11 8.29 3.17
N THR A 229 -21.55 8.14 1.93
CA THR A 229 -22.77 8.79 1.42
C THR A 229 -23.58 7.89 0.51
N THR A 230 -24.89 8.04 0.54
CA THR A 230 -25.79 7.48 -0.47
C THR A 230 -25.83 8.35 -1.75
N GLY A 231 -25.18 9.52 -1.73
CA GLY A 231 -25.33 10.59 -2.73
C GLY A 231 -26.23 11.73 -2.24
N PHE A 232 -27.09 11.48 -1.28
CA PHE A 232 -28.03 12.43 -0.69
C PHE A 232 -27.79 12.65 0.79
N HIS A 233 -27.44 11.60 1.51
CA HIS A 233 -27.20 11.62 2.94
C HIS A 233 -25.75 11.24 3.25
N TYR A 234 -25.17 11.94 4.21
CA TYR A 234 -23.84 11.72 4.75
C TYR A 234 -24.00 11.26 6.19
N ASN A 235 -23.33 10.20 6.59
CA ASN A 235 -23.41 9.66 7.94
C ASN A 235 -22.02 9.35 8.53
N MET A 236 -22.01 8.93 9.77
CA MET A 236 -20.86 8.38 10.48
C MET A 236 -21.22 7.04 11.17
N ASP A 237 -22.21 6.33 10.61
CA ASP A 237 -22.54 5.00 11.10
C ASP A 237 -21.33 4.09 11.03
N VAL A 238 -21.18 3.25 12.05
CA VAL A 238 -20.18 2.19 12.10
C VAL A 238 -20.90 0.86 11.96
N HIS A 239 -20.76 0.26 10.83
CA HIS A 239 -21.25 -1.10 10.58
C HIS A 239 -20.11 -2.10 10.67
N LYS A 240 -20.38 -3.25 11.26
CA LYS A 240 -19.48 -4.38 11.30
C LYS A 240 -20.07 -5.55 10.55
N LEU A 241 -19.25 -6.16 9.74
CA LEU A 241 -19.53 -7.43 9.11
C LEU A 241 -18.69 -8.50 9.78
N LYS A 242 -19.33 -9.30 10.63
CA LYS A 242 -18.66 -10.29 11.47
C LYS A 242 -18.09 -11.43 10.62
N GLN A 243 -16.84 -11.79 10.87
CA GLN A 243 -16.21 -12.97 10.28
C GLN A 243 -16.94 -14.25 10.77
N PRO A 244 -17.27 -15.21 9.88
CA PRO A 244 -18.09 -16.38 10.26
C PRO A 244 -17.47 -17.26 11.33
N LEU A 245 -16.15 -17.41 11.31
CA LEU A 245 -15.40 -18.23 12.27
C LEU A 245 -14.22 -17.42 12.83
N PRO A 246 -13.81 -17.66 14.08
CA PRO A 246 -12.63 -17.01 14.65
C PRO A 246 -11.33 -17.51 14.00
N GLY A 247 -10.27 -16.71 14.11
CA GLY A 247 -8.93 -17.05 13.62
C GLY A 247 -8.62 -16.51 12.22
N PRO A 248 -7.55 -17.00 11.60
CA PRO A 248 -7.11 -16.55 10.28
C PRO A 248 -8.14 -16.81 9.19
N LEU A 249 -8.26 -15.88 8.24
CA LEU A 249 -9.17 -16.01 7.11
C LEU A 249 -8.86 -17.25 6.27
N THR A 250 -9.89 -18.08 6.04
CA THR A 250 -9.81 -19.25 5.18
C THR A 250 -10.70 -19.10 3.94
N SER A 251 -10.44 -19.88 2.89
CA SER A 251 -11.29 -19.91 1.70
C SER A 251 -12.71 -20.39 1.98
N GLU A 252 -12.89 -21.25 2.97
CA GLU A 252 -14.20 -21.73 3.39
C GLU A 252 -15.07 -20.62 3.96
N MET A 253 -14.47 -19.73 4.77
CA MET A 253 -15.18 -18.58 5.34
C MET A 253 -15.69 -17.62 4.25
N LEU A 254 -15.02 -17.53 3.10
CA LEU A 254 -15.49 -16.74 1.98
C LEU A 254 -16.75 -17.31 1.30
N MET A 255 -17.04 -18.58 1.53
CA MET A 255 -18.23 -19.25 1.02
C MET A 255 -19.39 -19.25 2.03
N MET A 256 -19.13 -18.84 3.27
CA MET A 256 -20.13 -18.74 4.34
C MET A 256 -20.83 -17.38 4.31
N PRO A 257 -22.06 -17.27 4.83
CA PRO A 257 -22.70 -15.97 5.03
C PRO A 257 -22.02 -15.19 6.15
N TRP A 258 -21.77 -13.91 5.92
CA TRP A 258 -21.27 -12.95 6.89
C TRP A 258 -22.42 -12.08 7.41
N GLU A 259 -22.46 -11.79 8.71
CA GLU A 259 -23.57 -11.10 9.35
C GLU A 259 -23.26 -9.64 9.67
N TRP A 260 -24.18 -8.74 9.28
CA TRP A 260 -24.11 -7.33 9.57
C TRP A 260 -24.61 -6.98 10.97
N SER A 261 -23.87 -6.15 11.68
CA SER A 261 -24.33 -5.42 12.88
C SER A 261 -24.08 -3.93 12.73
N LEU A 262 -24.94 -3.12 13.36
CA LEU A 262 -24.70 -1.69 13.55
C LEU A 262 -24.05 -1.50 14.92
N GLU A 263 -22.75 -1.18 14.91
CA GLU A 263 -21.97 -1.04 16.14
C GLU A 263 -22.16 0.33 16.79
N CYS A 264 -22.31 1.36 15.97
CA CYS A 264 -22.52 2.72 16.43
C CYS A 264 -23.33 3.50 15.38
N PRO A 265 -24.54 3.96 15.68
CA PRO A 265 -25.25 4.88 14.81
C PRO A 265 -24.55 6.25 14.85
N GLY A 266 -24.49 6.91 13.70
CA GLY A 266 -24.01 8.27 13.59
C GLY A 266 -24.85 9.21 14.47
N THR A 267 -24.21 10.12 15.15
CA THR A 267 -24.89 11.08 16.01
C THR A 267 -24.97 12.45 15.36
N PRO A 268 -25.96 13.29 15.69
CA PRO A 268 -26.04 14.66 15.17
C PRO A 268 -24.83 15.54 15.56
N SER A 269 -24.09 15.18 16.60
CA SER A 269 -22.87 15.88 17.04
C SER A 269 -21.67 15.59 16.16
N GLU A 270 -21.67 14.45 15.44
CA GLU A 270 -20.61 14.07 14.51
C GLU A 270 -21.09 14.29 13.09
N PRO A 271 -20.57 15.31 12.38
CA PRO A 271 -21.02 15.60 11.03
C PRO A 271 -20.73 14.40 10.11
N GLY A 272 -21.74 13.99 9.38
CA GLY A 272 -21.62 12.95 8.36
C GLY A 272 -20.54 13.31 7.35
N ARG A 273 -19.74 12.34 6.97
CA ARG A 273 -18.62 12.58 6.06
C ARG A 273 -18.36 11.46 5.07
N TYR A 274 -17.84 11.83 3.92
CA TYR A 274 -17.31 10.92 2.94
C TYR A 274 -15.89 11.33 2.56
N ARG A 275 -15.17 10.42 1.92
CA ARG A 275 -13.79 10.66 1.48
C ARG A 275 -12.85 11.11 2.60
N HIS A 276 -13.13 10.65 3.80
CA HIS A 276 -12.18 10.52 4.88
C HIS A 276 -11.33 9.27 4.68
N GLU A 277 -10.22 9.20 5.35
CA GLU A 277 -9.40 7.99 5.42
C GLU A 277 -9.37 7.47 6.86
N MET A 278 -9.16 6.17 7.01
CA MET A 278 -9.16 5.48 8.28
C MET A 278 -7.90 4.64 8.45
N VAL A 279 -7.32 4.64 9.63
CA VAL A 279 -6.19 3.81 9.98
C VAL A 279 -6.51 3.02 11.25
N SER A 280 -6.20 1.71 11.23
CA SER A 280 -6.36 0.86 12.41
C SER A 280 -5.32 1.23 13.46
N VAL A 281 -5.74 1.31 14.73
CA VAL A 281 -4.90 1.47 15.92
C VAL A 281 -5.28 0.40 16.93
N ASP A 282 -4.52 0.30 18.02
CA ASP A 282 -4.90 -0.61 19.11
C ASP A 282 -6.25 -0.18 19.70
N GLY A 283 -7.21 -1.09 19.69
CA GLY A 283 -8.56 -0.88 20.19
C GLY A 283 -9.52 -0.11 19.29
N GLY A 284 -9.15 0.26 18.04
CA GLY A 284 -10.08 0.97 17.17
C GLY A 284 -9.50 1.54 15.88
N PHE A 285 -10.06 2.67 15.47
CA PHE A 285 -9.73 3.32 14.20
C PHE A 285 -9.63 4.83 14.36
N VAL A 286 -8.54 5.42 13.89
CA VAL A 286 -8.41 6.88 13.75
C VAL A 286 -8.91 7.31 12.38
N ILE A 287 -9.81 8.29 12.36
CA ILE A 287 -10.49 8.82 11.18
C ILE A 287 -9.94 10.21 10.88
N ILE A 288 -9.45 10.40 9.68
CA ILE A 288 -8.70 11.59 9.29
C ILE A 288 -9.44 12.33 8.17
N GLY A 289 -9.74 13.59 8.37
CA GLY A 289 -10.31 14.49 7.37
C GLY A 289 -11.68 14.05 6.85
N GLY A 290 -11.89 14.22 5.54
CA GLY A 290 -13.19 14.00 4.90
C GLY A 290 -14.09 15.21 5.01
N GLY A 291 -15.33 15.05 4.62
CA GLY A 291 -16.32 16.12 4.65
C GLY A 291 -17.60 15.81 3.90
N THR A 292 -18.30 16.86 3.54
CA THR A 292 -19.44 16.84 2.62
C THR A 292 -19.02 17.48 1.28
N PRO A 293 -19.87 17.56 0.27
CA PRO A 293 -19.55 18.32 -0.94
C PRO A 293 -19.17 19.78 -0.64
N ASN A 294 -19.75 20.35 0.42
CA ASN A 294 -19.69 21.77 0.74
C ASN A 294 -18.67 22.14 1.82
N THR A 295 -18.10 21.16 2.51
CA THR A 295 -17.23 21.43 3.67
C THR A 295 -16.19 20.35 3.84
N SER A 296 -14.93 20.73 3.87
CA SER A 296 -13.80 19.89 4.32
C SER A 296 -13.62 20.07 5.83
N LEU A 297 -13.45 18.96 6.55
CA LEU A 297 -13.32 19.00 8.01
C LEU A 297 -11.89 19.33 8.44
N SER A 298 -11.79 20.06 9.56
CA SER A 298 -10.53 20.43 10.20
C SER A 298 -9.74 19.20 10.63
N LEU A 299 -8.42 19.34 10.66
CA LEU A 299 -7.48 18.35 11.18
C LEU A 299 -6.89 18.75 12.55
N GLU A 300 -7.39 19.82 13.16
CA GLU A 300 -7.06 20.19 14.54
C GLU A 300 -7.56 19.15 15.56
N THR A 301 -8.56 18.37 15.15
CA THR A 301 -9.02 17.19 15.87
C THR A 301 -9.15 16.02 14.89
N VAL A 302 -8.90 14.82 15.38
CA VAL A 302 -9.21 13.58 14.69
C VAL A 302 -10.21 12.78 15.51
N LEU A 303 -11.05 11.99 14.85
CA LEU A 303 -11.96 11.09 15.55
C LEU A 303 -11.29 9.73 15.72
N MET A 304 -11.47 9.13 16.89
CA MET A 304 -11.15 7.73 17.12
C MET A 304 -12.45 6.98 17.42
N TYR A 305 -12.75 5.96 16.66
CA TYR A 305 -13.77 4.98 17.01
C TYR A 305 -13.17 3.93 17.94
N SER A 306 -13.71 3.78 19.12
CA SER A 306 -13.35 2.73 20.09
C SER A 306 -14.22 1.49 19.86
N ILE A 307 -13.58 0.36 19.53
CA ILE A 307 -14.29 -0.92 19.37
C ILE A 307 -14.89 -1.37 20.70
N LYS A 308 -14.20 -1.13 21.80
CA LYS A 308 -14.66 -1.53 23.15
C LYS A 308 -15.88 -0.75 23.62
N ASP A 309 -15.89 0.56 23.34
CA ASP A 309 -16.90 1.47 23.89
C ASP A 309 -18.05 1.71 22.89
N HIS A 310 -17.93 1.18 21.68
CA HIS A 310 -18.88 1.37 20.56
C HIS A 310 -19.21 2.84 20.32
N GLY A 311 -18.21 3.72 20.36
CA GLY A 311 -18.41 5.15 20.27
C GLY A 311 -17.20 5.91 19.72
N PHE A 312 -17.44 7.19 19.40
CA PHE A 312 -16.41 8.09 18.90
C PHE A 312 -15.83 8.93 20.02
N ILE A 313 -14.52 9.11 19.98
CA ILE A 313 -13.75 9.98 20.85
C ILE A 313 -13.09 11.04 19.97
N SER A 314 -13.30 12.31 20.29
CA SER A 314 -12.60 13.42 19.61
C SER A 314 -11.25 13.62 20.26
N ILE A 315 -10.17 13.47 19.49
CA ILE A 315 -8.80 13.61 19.96
C ILE A 315 -8.22 14.92 19.41
N PRO A 316 -7.89 15.89 20.27
CA PRO A 316 -7.19 17.09 19.83
C PRO A 316 -5.79 16.71 19.33
N THR A 317 -5.36 17.31 18.23
CA THR A 317 -4.02 17.12 17.68
C THR A 317 -3.12 18.29 18.07
N THR A 318 -1.83 18.07 18.03
CA THR A 318 -0.82 19.10 18.25
C THR A 318 -0.30 19.60 16.91
N ARG A 319 -0.17 20.92 16.77
CA ARG A 319 0.31 21.55 15.53
C ARG A 319 1.81 21.33 15.30
N ASP A 320 2.23 21.37 14.05
CA ASP A 320 3.63 21.56 13.68
C ASP A 320 4.09 22.95 14.20
N GLU A 321 5.27 23.01 14.81
CA GLU A 321 5.78 24.23 15.44
C GLU A 321 5.98 25.38 14.46
N THR A 322 6.32 25.06 13.20
CA THR A 322 6.64 26.05 12.16
C THR A 322 5.48 26.31 11.22
N HIS A 323 4.69 25.27 10.91
CA HIS A 323 3.70 25.30 9.82
C HIS A 323 2.25 25.26 10.32
N GLY A 324 2.02 25.10 11.62
CA GLY A 324 0.67 25.00 12.17
C GLY A 324 0.02 23.64 11.88
N PHE A 325 -1.29 23.66 11.65
CA PHE A 325 -2.07 22.47 11.29
C PHE A 325 -2.14 22.27 9.77
N PRO A 326 -2.33 21.02 9.30
CA PRO A 326 -2.71 20.81 7.90
C PRO A 326 -4.02 21.53 7.58
N GLU A 327 -4.12 22.06 6.38
CA GLU A 327 -5.39 22.59 5.85
C GLU A 327 -6.50 21.53 5.94
N SER A 328 -7.73 21.95 6.25
CA SER A 328 -8.93 21.13 6.19
C SER A 328 -9.01 20.44 4.82
N ARG A 329 -9.20 19.12 4.78
CA ARG A 329 -9.15 18.40 3.52
C ARG A 329 -10.03 17.18 3.44
N ARG A 330 -10.47 16.87 2.24
CA ARG A 330 -11.11 15.63 1.85
C ARG A 330 -10.47 15.05 0.58
N CYS A 331 -10.84 13.84 0.22
CA CYS A 331 -10.34 13.18 -1.00
C CYS A 331 -8.80 13.08 -1.08
N HIS A 332 -8.14 13.13 0.07
CA HIS A 332 -6.72 12.88 0.23
C HIS A 332 -6.46 11.37 0.26
N ALA A 333 -5.21 10.98 0.15
CA ALA A 333 -4.79 9.62 0.41
C ALA A 333 -4.02 9.55 1.73
N THR A 334 -4.11 8.38 2.40
CA THR A 334 -3.44 8.14 3.66
C THR A 334 -2.71 6.81 3.62
N VAL A 335 -1.48 6.78 4.13
CA VAL A 335 -0.70 5.55 4.33
C VAL A 335 -0.09 5.55 5.72
N ARG A 336 0.06 4.35 6.31
CA ARG A 336 0.64 4.17 7.64
C ARG A 336 1.95 3.41 7.58
N LYS A 337 2.97 3.88 8.31
CA LYS A 337 4.21 3.15 8.55
C LYS A 337 4.54 3.18 10.05
N GLY A 338 4.40 2.04 10.70
CA GLY A 338 4.56 1.97 12.16
C GLY A 338 3.53 2.85 12.90
N GLY A 339 4.00 3.70 13.80
CA GLY A 339 3.19 4.68 14.56
C GLY A 339 2.87 5.96 13.79
N VAL A 340 3.31 6.12 12.53
CA VAL A 340 3.16 7.37 11.79
C VAL A 340 2.22 7.19 10.60
N VAL A 341 1.29 8.12 10.46
CA VAL A 341 0.36 8.23 9.33
C VAL A 341 0.80 9.39 8.43
N TYR A 342 0.87 9.15 7.14
CA TYR A 342 1.16 10.17 6.12
C TYR A 342 -0.12 10.53 5.39
N VAL A 343 -0.46 11.82 5.37
CA VAL A 343 -1.59 12.41 4.67
C VAL A 343 -1.06 13.13 3.45
N ILE A 344 -1.57 12.79 2.29
CA ILE A 344 -0.99 13.17 1.00
C ILE A 344 -2.05 13.85 0.16
N GLY A 345 -1.81 15.08 -0.29
CA GLY A 345 -2.68 15.81 -1.18
C GLY A 345 -4.12 15.98 -0.67
N GLY A 346 -5.10 15.81 -1.55
CA GLY A 346 -6.51 16.06 -1.30
C GLY A 346 -6.95 17.41 -1.81
N CYS A 347 -8.11 17.89 -1.36
CA CYS A 347 -8.60 19.21 -1.69
C CYS A 347 -9.19 19.92 -0.47
N LYS A 348 -9.12 21.25 -0.50
CA LYS A 348 -9.80 22.16 0.41
C LYS A 348 -10.84 23.00 -0.33
N ASP A 349 -11.78 23.53 0.43
CA ASP A 349 -12.80 24.44 -0.11
C ASP A 349 -12.22 25.86 -0.22
N ILE A 350 -12.61 26.57 -1.27
CA ILE A 350 -12.35 28.02 -1.39
C ILE A 350 -13.57 28.76 -0.84
N HIS A 351 -13.37 29.55 0.20
CA HIS A 351 -14.36 30.52 0.65
C HIS A 351 -14.33 31.73 -0.32
N ILE A 352 -15.28 31.77 -1.25
CA ILE A 352 -15.51 32.96 -2.06
C ILE A 352 -16.48 33.84 -1.27
N PRO A 353 -16.12 35.10 -0.97
CA PRO A 353 -17.05 36.04 -0.31
C PRO A 353 -18.35 36.15 -1.11
N ALA A 354 -19.49 36.17 -0.41
CA ALA A 354 -20.82 36.22 -1.04
C ALA A 354 -21.01 37.37 -2.03
N ALA A 355 -20.29 38.49 -1.85
CA ALA A 355 -20.32 39.64 -2.76
C ALA A 355 -19.69 39.38 -4.16
N GLN A 356 -18.96 38.27 -4.32
CA GLN A 356 -18.33 37.88 -5.60
C GLN A 356 -19.03 36.70 -6.28
N ILE A 357 -20.03 36.13 -5.63
CA ILE A 357 -20.79 35.00 -6.15
C ILE A 357 -22.02 35.56 -6.86
N GLY A 358 -21.96 35.70 -8.19
CA GLY A 358 -23.17 35.81 -8.99
C GLY A 358 -24.01 34.53 -8.83
N ASP A 359 -25.20 34.45 -9.42
CA ASP A 359 -26.21 33.39 -9.28
C ASP A 359 -25.75 31.93 -9.53
N MET A 360 -24.49 31.71 -9.74
CA MET A 360 -23.83 30.40 -9.94
C MET A 360 -22.77 30.17 -8.86
N ALA A 361 -23.20 29.77 -7.69
CA ALA A 361 -22.31 29.29 -6.62
C ALA A 361 -21.67 27.95 -6.99
N HIS A 362 -20.74 27.96 -7.92
CA HIS A 362 -19.87 26.81 -8.15
C HIS A 362 -18.78 26.80 -7.08
N GLN A 363 -18.88 25.86 -6.18
CA GLN A 363 -17.87 25.63 -5.18
C GLN A 363 -16.55 25.26 -5.87
N GLN A 364 -15.55 26.11 -5.78
CA GLN A 364 -14.22 25.84 -6.29
C GLN A 364 -13.42 25.05 -5.23
N LEU A 365 -12.79 23.98 -5.69
CA LEU A 365 -11.90 23.17 -4.88
C LEU A 365 -10.45 23.56 -5.17
N THR A 366 -9.62 23.66 -4.16
CA THR A 366 -8.17 23.80 -4.36
C THR A 366 -7.52 22.45 -4.15
N PRO A 367 -6.95 21.82 -5.19
CA PRO A 367 -6.11 20.65 -5.03
C PRO A 367 -4.87 20.97 -4.19
N LEU A 368 -4.41 20.01 -3.40
CA LEU A 368 -3.25 20.12 -2.52
C LEU A 368 -2.13 19.21 -3.01
N GLU A 369 -0.88 19.63 -2.82
CA GLU A 369 0.32 18.87 -3.20
C GLU A 369 1.18 18.50 -1.99
N ASP A 370 0.85 19.04 -0.80
CA ASP A 370 1.62 18.89 0.42
C ASP A 370 1.48 17.48 1.03
N VAL A 371 2.46 17.13 1.85
CA VAL A 371 2.49 15.90 2.63
C VAL A 371 2.67 16.25 4.08
N TRP A 372 1.83 15.66 4.92
CA TRP A 372 1.87 15.79 6.36
C TRP A 372 2.01 14.43 7.00
N SER A 373 2.66 14.36 8.15
CA SER A 373 2.67 13.18 9.00
C SER A 373 2.01 13.48 10.33
N LEU A 374 1.25 12.50 10.83
CA LEU A 374 0.66 12.46 12.15
C LEU A 374 1.29 11.31 12.93
N ASP A 375 1.92 11.62 14.04
CA ASP A 375 2.37 10.64 15.01
C ASP A 375 1.16 10.15 15.82
N LEU A 376 0.91 8.86 15.84
CA LEU A 376 -0.27 8.26 16.50
C LEU A 376 -0.11 8.09 18.02
N GLU A 377 1.08 8.27 18.56
CA GLU A 377 1.34 8.23 19.99
C GLU A 377 1.12 9.60 20.64
N THR A 378 1.62 10.66 19.98
CA THR A 378 1.56 12.04 20.48
C THR A 378 0.45 12.87 19.86
N TYR A 379 -0.14 12.41 18.77
CA TYR A 379 -1.08 13.15 17.91
C TYR A 379 -0.53 14.48 17.42
N GLN A 380 0.80 14.54 17.21
CA GLN A 380 1.47 15.73 16.69
C GLN A 380 1.57 15.67 15.17
N TRP A 381 1.15 16.77 14.54
CA TRP A 381 1.36 17.00 13.13
C TRP A 381 2.78 17.48 12.82
N LYS A 382 3.28 17.05 11.68
CA LYS A 382 4.52 17.55 11.09
C LYS A 382 4.34 17.70 9.60
N LYS A 383 4.65 18.88 9.07
CA LYS A 383 4.72 19.09 7.63
C LYS A 383 6.00 18.46 7.08
N GLU A 384 5.85 17.51 6.17
CA GLU A 384 7.02 16.91 5.55
C GLU A 384 7.65 17.86 4.52
N PRO A 385 9.01 17.93 4.43
CA PRO A 385 9.70 18.83 3.50
C PRO A 385 9.66 18.32 2.05
N VAL A 386 8.57 17.65 1.69
CA VAL A 386 8.32 17.05 0.38
C VAL A 386 6.93 17.41 -0.09
N LYS A 387 6.75 17.45 -1.39
CA LYS A 387 5.46 17.65 -2.03
C LYS A 387 5.33 16.77 -3.25
N MET A 388 4.11 16.51 -3.67
CA MET A 388 3.83 15.87 -4.94
C MET A 388 4.24 16.80 -6.11
N HIS A 389 4.50 16.22 -7.27
CA HIS A 389 4.77 17.00 -8.47
C HIS A 389 3.55 17.80 -8.95
N HIS A 390 2.37 17.31 -8.65
CA HIS A 390 1.10 17.94 -9.00
C HIS A 390 0.16 17.86 -7.83
N ALA A 391 -0.55 18.94 -7.55
CA ALA A 391 -1.64 18.95 -6.61
C ALA A 391 -2.78 18.08 -7.15
N VAL A 392 -3.25 17.12 -6.35
CA VAL A 392 -4.30 16.17 -6.76
C VAL A 392 -5.22 15.80 -5.61
N PHE A 393 -6.45 15.48 -5.97
CA PHE A 393 -7.45 14.89 -5.06
C PHE A 393 -8.20 13.74 -5.75
N PHE A 394 -8.89 12.89 -5.02
CA PHE A 394 -9.43 11.62 -5.49
C PHE A 394 -8.37 10.66 -6.08
N HIS A 395 -7.11 10.90 -5.77
CA HIS A 395 -6.03 9.95 -6.02
C HIS A 395 -6.07 8.83 -4.98
N SER A 396 -5.21 7.85 -5.15
CA SER A 396 -5.00 6.80 -4.15
C SER A 396 -3.51 6.61 -3.92
N ALA A 397 -3.16 6.21 -2.70
CA ALA A 397 -1.79 5.86 -2.36
C ALA A 397 -1.73 4.53 -1.61
N THR A 398 -0.58 3.88 -1.66
CA THR A 398 -0.23 2.70 -0.88
C THR A 398 1.24 2.73 -0.50
N ILE A 399 1.61 1.94 0.50
CA ILE A 399 2.99 1.87 0.96
C ILE A 399 3.50 0.43 0.95
N THR A 400 4.71 0.24 0.44
CA THR A 400 5.37 -1.07 0.46
C THR A 400 5.95 -1.36 1.85
N GLN A 401 6.24 -2.62 2.13
CA GLN A 401 6.90 -3.03 3.38
C GLN A 401 8.25 -2.33 3.57
N GLN A 402 8.97 -2.04 2.49
CA GLN A 402 10.24 -1.34 2.49
C GLN A 402 10.10 0.16 2.79
N GLY A 403 8.88 0.69 2.85
CA GLY A 403 8.61 2.10 3.13
C GLY A 403 8.69 3.01 1.92
N CYS A 404 8.39 2.49 0.73
CA CYS A 404 8.15 3.29 -0.47
C CYS A 404 6.66 3.56 -0.63
N ILE A 405 6.27 4.82 -0.62
CA ILE A 405 4.91 5.27 -0.92
C ILE A 405 4.78 5.37 -2.44
N TYR A 406 3.67 4.85 -2.96
CA TYR A 406 3.24 5.01 -4.34
C TYR A 406 1.90 5.73 -4.35
N SER A 407 1.78 6.78 -5.18
CA SER A 407 0.54 7.54 -5.41
C SER A 407 0.23 7.55 -6.89
N PHE A 408 -1.04 7.37 -7.27
CA PHE A 408 -1.47 7.36 -8.66
C PHE A 408 -2.72 8.20 -8.87
N GLY A 409 -2.78 8.87 -10.05
CA GLY A 409 -3.99 9.45 -10.59
C GLY A 409 -4.54 10.64 -9.82
N GLY A 410 -5.85 10.77 -9.79
CA GLY A 410 -6.57 11.88 -9.16
C GLY A 410 -7.00 12.97 -10.13
N CYS A 411 -7.62 14.01 -9.61
CA CYS A 411 -8.03 15.21 -10.32
C CYS A 411 -6.98 16.30 -10.10
N GLU A 412 -6.53 16.94 -11.17
CA GLU A 412 -5.51 17.99 -11.15
C GLU A 412 -6.11 19.40 -11.14
N ASP A 413 -7.38 19.55 -11.49
CA ASP A 413 -8.06 20.83 -11.63
C ASP A 413 -9.23 21.01 -10.66
N SER A 414 -9.53 22.26 -10.31
CA SER A 414 -10.59 22.66 -9.38
C SER A 414 -12.00 22.21 -9.81
N HIS A 415 -12.22 21.99 -11.09
CA HIS A 415 -13.51 21.58 -11.65
C HIS A 415 -13.64 20.06 -11.83
N SER A 416 -12.64 19.30 -11.40
CA SER A 416 -12.63 17.85 -11.55
C SER A 416 -12.80 17.34 -12.99
N THR A 417 -12.25 18.07 -13.98
CA THR A 417 -12.35 17.72 -15.39
C THR A 417 -11.13 16.98 -15.90
N LEU A 418 -9.94 17.25 -15.32
CA LEU A 418 -8.67 16.67 -15.72
C LEU A 418 -8.26 15.55 -14.77
N ARG A 419 -8.03 14.37 -15.32
CA ARG A 419 -7.52 13.20 -14.57
C ARG A 419 -6.05 12.99 -14.84
N SER A 420 -5.31 12.67 -13.78
CA SER A 420 -3.91 12.28 -13.87
C SER A 420 -3.76 10.78 -14.19
N TYR A 421 -2.68 10.45 -14.90
CA TYR A 421 -2.20 9.06 -15.11
C TYR A 421 -0.82 8.85 -14.50
N ARG A 422 -0.35 9.80 -13.70
CA ARG A 422 1.00 9.75 -13.14
C ARG A 422 1.05 8.79 -11.97
N LEU A 423 2.09 7.96 -11.96
CA LEU A 423 2.54 7.21 -10.80
C LEU A 423 3.71 7.97 -10.19
N GLU A 424 3.57 8.38 -8.95
CA GLU A 424 4.62 9.04 -8.18
C GLU A 424 5.06 8.12 -7.04
N ARG A 425 6.34 8.13 -6.69
CA ARG A 425 6.87 7.37 -5.55
C ARG A 425 7.73 8.23 -4.64
N LEU A 426 7.64 7.98 -3.34
CA LEU A 426 8.44 8.60 -2.29
C LEU A 426 9.01 7.52 -1.37
N TRP A 427 10.31 7.47 -1.22
CA TRP A 427 10.96 6.65 -0.21
C TRP A 427 10.99 7.40 1.12
N LEU A 428 10.40 6.84 2.18
CA LEU A 428 10.47 7.38 3.54
C LEU A 428 11.88 7.22 4.14
N ASN A 429 12.53 6.12 3.79
CA ASN A 429 13.93 5.84 4.09
C ASN A 429 14.63 5.38 2.81
N PRO A 430 15.94 5.52 2.70
CA PRO A 430 16.69 4.97 1.59
C PRO A 430 16.35 3.49 1.37
N PRO A 431 16.18 3.04 0.12
CA PRO A 431 15.97 1.63 -0.16
C PRO A 431 17.13 0.80 0.40
N THR A 432 16.81 -0.37 0.94
CA THR A 432 17.84 -1.26 1.48
C THR A 432 18.76 -1.77 0.37
N LEU A 433 20.00 -2.11 0.73
CA LEU A 433 20.94 -2.72 -0.23
C LEU A 433 20.36 -4.01 -0.84
N LEU A 434 19.59 -4.77 -0.06
CA LEU A 434 18.88 -5.95 -0.56
C LEU A 434 17.89 -5.57 -1.66
N HIS A 435 17.09 -4.52 -1.46
CA HIS A 435 16.15 -4.03 -2.47
C HIS A 435 16.87 -3.61 -3.75
N GLU A 436 17.92 -2.80 -3.64
CA GLU A 436 18.70 -2.33 -4.79
C GLU A 436 19.39 -3.48 -5.54
N THR A 437 19.93 -4.44 -4.81
CA THR A 437 20.56 -5.63 -5.41
C THR A 437 19.53 -6.48 -6.15
N THR A 438 18.37 -6.72 -5.53
CA THR A 438 17.28 -7.49 -6.14
C THR A 438 16.75 -6.77 -7.39
N ARG A 439 16.58 -5.44 -7.32
CA ARG A 439 16.18 -4.61 -8.46
C ARG A 439 17.19 -4.68 -9.61
N ASN A 440 18.47 -4.53 -9.33
CA ASN A 440 19.53 -4.64 -10.34
C ASN A 440 19.57 -6.03 -10.99
N LEU A 441 19.36 -7.08 -10.20
CA LEU A 441 19.26 -8.45 -10.71
C LEU A 441 18.06 -8.62 -11.65
N ALA A 442 16.90 -8.14 -11.23
CA ALA A 442 15.66 -8.19 -11.99
C ALA A 442 15.80 -7.47 -13.34
N LEU A 443 16.42 -6.29 -13.34
CA LEU A 443 16.62 -5.49 -14.56
C LEU A 443 17.64 -6.11 -15.52
N LYS A 444 18.70 -6.74 -15.01
CA LYS A 444 19.76 -7.35 -15.83
C LYS A 444 19.42 -8.76 -16.31
N HIS A 445 18.59 -9.47 -15.58
CA HIS A 445 18.25 -10.86 -15.83
C HIS A 445 16.72 -11.09 -15.77
N PRO A 446 15.94 -10.50 -16.70
CA PRO A 446 14.48 -10.58 -16.67
C PRO A 446 13.95 -12.03 -16.70
N ASN A 447 14.69 -12.94 -17.34
CA ASN A 447 14.34 -14.38 -17.36
C ASN A 447 14.35 -15.05 -15.98
N VAL A 448 15.00 -14.44 -14.97
CA VAL A 448 14.96 -14.94 -13.59
C VAL A 448 13.62 -14.61 -12.97
N LEU A 449 13.04 -13.45 -13.27
CA LEU A 449 11.70 -13.05 -12.80
C LEU A 449 10.60 -13.93 -13.36
N ASN A 450 10.72 -14.38 -14.62
CA ASN A 450 9.73 -15.28 -15.22
C ASN A 450 9.63 -16.66 -14.54
N LYS A 451 10.65 -17.04 -13.77
CA LYS A 451 10.69 -18.31 -13.02
C LYS A 451 10.27 -18.18 -11.56
N PHE A 452 10.33 -16.97 -11.01
CA PHE A 452 10.02 -16.69 -9.61
C PHE A 452 9.12 -15.47 -9.54
N ASP A 453 8.07 -15.56 -8.75
CA ASP A 453 7.33 -14.39 -8.29
C ASP A 453 8.28 -13.44 -7.53
N ALA A 454 8.07 -12.13 -7.64
CA ALA A 454 8.90 -11.13 -6.96
C ALA A 454 9.00 -11.37 -5.44
N ASN A 455 7.93 -11.88 -4.81
CA ASN A 455 7.93 -12.26 -3.41
C ASN A 455 8.76 -13.52 -3.14
N GLN A 456 8.81 -14.47 -4.08
CA GLN A 456 9.68 -15.65 -3.96
C GLN A 456 11.14 -15.26 -4.15
N LEU A 457 11.45 -14.36 -5.09
CA LEU A 457 12.79 -13.82 -5.26
C LEU A 457 13.26 -13.12 -3.99
N GLN A 458 12.43 -12.26 -3.42
CA GLN A 458 12.78 -11.52 -2.21
C GLN A 458 12.97 -12.46 -0.99
N ARG A 459 12.11 -13.48 -0.84
CA ARG A 459 12.24 -14.51 0.21
C ARG A 459 13.49 -15.37 0.01
N ASN A 460 13.72 -15.82 -1.20
CA ASN A 460 14.89 -16.65 -1.53
C ASN A 460 16.19 -15.85 -1.40
N PHE A 461 16.17 -14.56 -1.78
CA PHE A 461 17.33 -13.67 -1.58
C PHE A 461 17.57 -13.36 -0.11
N SER A 462 16.53 -13.16 0.68
CA SER A 462 16.65 -12.97 2.12
C SER A 462 17.22 -14.21 2.80
N SER A 463 16.81 -15.41 2.38
CA SER A 463 17.36 -16.67 2.86
C SER A 463 18.82 -16.82 2.46
N LEU A 464 19.16 -16.62 1.20
CA LEU A 464 20.55 -16.71 0.72
C LEU A 464 21.47 -15.65 1.34
N TYR A 465 20.96 -14.43 1.54
CA TYR A 465 21.71 -13.36 2.20
C TYR A 465 21.91 -13.65 3.69
N LYS A 466 20.90 -14.27 4.32
CA LYS A 466 20.98 -14.76 5.69
C LYS A 466 22.04 -15.85 5.81
N ASP A 467 22.01 -16.85 4.95
CA ASP A 467 22.98 -17.95 4.92
C ASP A 467 24.41 -17.43 4.65
N PHE A 468 24.55 -16.40 3.79
CA PHE A 468 25.84 -15.74 3.53
C PHE A 468 26.35 -14.96 4.74
N LEU A 469 25.50 -14.23 5.45
CA LEU A 469 25.88 -13.52 6.68
C LEU A 469 26.25 -14.50 7.79
N ASP A 470 25.52 -15.60 7.94
CA ASP A 470 25.82 -16.64 8.91
C ASP A 470 27.15 -17.32 8.63
N ALA A 471 27.46 -17.61 7.36
CA ALA A 471 28.71 -18.21 6.93
C ALA A 471 29.91 -17.26 7.04
N THR A 472 29.70 -15.94 6.80
CA THR A 472 30.80 -14.97 6.69
C THR A 472 31.10 -14.27 8.02
N LEU A 473 30.08 -14.04 8.85
CA LEU A 473 30.20 -13.27 10.10
C LEU A 473 30.10 -14.12 11.36
N GLY A 474 29.72 -15.40 11.23
CA GLY A 474 29.60 -16.33 12.36
C GLY A 474 28.48 -15.91 13.35
N TYR A 475 27.52 -15.11 12.92
CA TYR A 475 26.38 -14.73 13.73
C TYR A 475 25.24 -15.71 13.49
N PRO A 476 24.76 -16.46 14.51
CA PRO A 476 23.56 -17.24 14.40
C PRO A 476 22.37 -16.29 14.27
N ASN A 477 21.70 -16.33 13.14
CA ASN A 477 20.47 -15.58 12.90
C ASN A 477 19.30 -16.29 13.58
N GLY A 478 19.02 -15.92 14.81
CA GLY A 478 17.79 -16.25 15.52
C GLY A 478 17.24 -15.01 16.17
N ASP A 479 15.92 -14.96 16.33
CA ASP A 479 15.26 -14.02 17.23
C ASP A 479 16.11 -13.88 18.51
N PRO A 480 16.37 -12.66 19.01
CA PRO A 480 17.16 -12.46 20.23
C PRO A 480 16.68 -13.32 21.40
N THR A 481 15.39 -13.68 21.44
CA THR A 481 14.79 -14.59 22.42
C THR A 481 15.17 -16.06 22.21
N GLU A 482 15.27 -16.54 20.97
CA GLU A 482 15.72 -17.91 20.64
C GLU A 482 17.23 -18.09 20.88
N THR A 483 18.04 -17.06 20.57
CA THR A 483 19.48 -17.08 20.79
C THR A 483 19.79 -17.14 22.30
N ALA A 484 19.04 -16.42 23.13
CA ALA A 484 19.16 -16.49 24.58
C ALA A 484 18.77 -17.87 25.12
N ALA A 485 17.76 -18.54 24.55
CA ALA A 485 17.34 -19.89 24.92
C ALA A 485 18.37 -20.95 24.52
N ARG A 486 19.02 -20.83 23.35
CA ARG A 486 20.09 -21.74 22.90
C ARG A 486 21.39 -21.59 23.71
N CYS A 487 21.76 -20.35 24.09
CA CYS A 487 22.91 -20.13 24.99
C CYS A 487 22.66 -20.69 26.38
N ARG A 488 21.44 -20.63 26.91
CA ARG A 488 21.09 -21.26 28.20
C ARG A 488 21.13 -22.78 28.12
N LYS A 489 20.73 -23.42 27.02
CA LYS A 489 20.82 -24.88 26.83
C LYS A 489 22.27 -25.38 26.68
N ARG A 490 23.21 -24.57 26.13
CA ARG A 490 24.64 -24.94 26.05
C ARG A 490 25.36 -24.83 27.38
N LYS A 491 24.92 -23.97 28.31
CA LYS A 491 25.49 -23.86 29.67
C LYS A 491 24.98 -24.95 30.63
N ALA A 492 23.99 -25.71 30.26
CA ALA A 492 23.35 -26.73 31.09
C ALA A 492 23.79 -28.19 30.75
N ARG A 493 24.87 -28.39 30.01
CA ARG A 493 25.48 -29.73 29.87
C ARG A 493 26.40 -29.99 31.05
N PRO A 494 26.14 -31.03 31.88
CA PRO A 494 27.03 -31.40 32.96
C PRO A 494 28.34 -31.91 32.36
N THR A 495 29.45 -31.46 32.97
CA THR A 495 30.78 -32.05 32.75
C THR A 495 30.74 -33.53 33.14
N PRO A 496 31.31 -34.45 32.35
CA PRO A 496 31.48 -35.84 32.78
C PRO A 496 32.48 -35.86 33.96
N SER A 497 32.04 -36.47 35.08
CA SER A 497 32.95 -36.81 36.17
C SER A 497 33.96 -37.85 35.68
N LEU A 498 35.21 -37.54 35.82
CA LEU A 498 36.32 -38.51 35.76
C LEU A 498 36.24 -39.43 36.98
N GLU A 499 35.96 -40.70 36.80
CA GLU A 499 36.49 -41.81 37.52
C GLU A 499 37.21 -42.77 36.57
#